data_a4f8f57fc3eba86b5dcdc190e64e8ff9
#
_entry.id   a4f8f57fc3eba86b5dcdc190e64e8ff9
#
_cell.length_a   1.000
_cell.length_b   1.000
_cell.length_c   1.000
_cell.angle_alpha   90.00
_cell.angle_beta   90.00
_cell.angle_gamma   90.00
#
_symmetry.space_group_name_H-M   'P 1'
#
loop_
_entity.id
_entity.type
_entity.pdbx_description
1 polymer ?
#
loop_
_entity_poly.entity_id
_entity_poly.type
_entity_poly.pdbx_seq_one_letter_code
_entity_poly.pdbx_strand_id
1 'polypeptide(L)'
;MKKYIYLALLLLGSLCFFTSCADDNGSNPTVRQPESFVLNTPSYASCLVDLLNTETLQLSTNQPDYGYTAAVVYRIQISLTDKWDVSYDEAMADESGESIADYATVDESYTNVHINASTELVNEALMKVGGWETPEEIPADQKIYLRLQASLANYATAIESYHCYSNVVALNVEPYFMELKGKDPVLWYLIGGCVGDGSWGKTVGTAVYPMSIVKDGTYDKEGLGDITTIAYLTTAGFKLVQVPGMWDLQWGQGDSWGEYKYCDGGSANLTPTEDGYYVINLNTASNTLSIEPYEEDVTVYPEMLISGSFNEWATDTQMTPVNTYEGAVNHIWAYQIESDGTVELKFLTDSSWSTNWGSTMFPYGYGEQNGANIVVAEGSWTIIFNDIDGSYEFIANE
;
A
#
# COMPACT_ATOMS: atom_id res chain seq x y z
N MET A 1 37.89 -74.36 9.71
CA MET A 1 36.44 -74.34 9.32
C MET A 1 35.60 -73.41 10.23
N LYS A 2 35.70 -73.39 11.53
CA LYS A 2 34.89 -72.49 12.38
C LYS A 2 35.11 -70.99 12.14
N LYS A 3 36.29 -70.52 11.80
CA LYS A 3 36.57 -69.11 11.49
C LYS A 3 35.91 -68.56 10.24
N TYR A 4 35.69 -69.39 9.23
CA TYR A 4 35.02 -68.96 7.97
C TYR A 4 33.50 -68.96 8.12
N ILE A 5 32.93 -69.75 9.02
CA ILE A 5 31.50 -69.74 9.35
C ILE A 5 31.10 -68.45 10.04
N TYR A 6 31.91 -67.90 10.94
CA TYR A 6 31.65 -66.59 11.61
C TYR A 6 31.81 -65.45 10.65
N LEU A 7 32.75 -65.54 9.67
CA LEU A 7 32.93 -64.52 8.66
C LEU A 7 31.74 -64.48 7.69
N ALA A 8 31.22 -65.67 7.29
CA ALA A 8 30.02 -65.77 6.45
C ALA A 8 28.75 -65.32 7.15
N LEU A 9 28.60 -65.57 8.45
CA LEU A 9 27.48 -65.13 9.26
C LEU A 9 27.53 -63.58 9.50
N LEU A 10 28.73 -62.99 9.63
CA LEU A 10 28.91 -61.54 9.74
C LEU A 10 28.64 -60.83 8.40
N LEU A 11 28.99 -61.45 7.26
CA LEU A 11 28.65 -60.91 5.93
C LEU A 11 27.13 -61.06 5.63
N LEU A 12 26.46 -62.13 6.02
CA LEU A 12 25.02 -62.25 5.88
C LEU A 12 24.26 -61.27 6.81
N GLY A 13 24.77 -61.00 8.02
CA GLY A 13 24.17 -60.04 8.98
C GLY A 13 24.30 -58.60 8.48
N SER A 14 25.35 -58.24 7.72
CA SER A 14 25.54 -56.88 7.19
C SER A 14 24.71 -56.62 5.94
N LEU A 15 24.23 -57.65 5.21
CA LEU A 15 23.35 -57.46 4.05
C LEU A 15 21.88 -57.15 4.44
N CYS A 16 21.47 -57.40 5.70
CA CYS A 16 20.10 -57.11 6.15
C CYS A 16 19.87 -55.68 6.60
N PHE A 17 20.93 -54.85 6.67
CA PHE A 17 20.81 -53.44 7.09
C PHE A 17 20.71 -52.44 5.91
N PHE A 18 20.72 -52.92 4.68
CA PHE A 18 20.47 -52.10 3.48
C PHE A 18 19.10 -52.36 2.85
N THR A 19 18.10 -52.78 3.64
CA THR A 19 16.76 -52.43 3.22
C THR A 19 16.60 -50.95 3.52
N SER A 20 17.21 -50.11 2.67
CA SER A 20 16.80 -48.76 2.45
C SER A 20 15.28 -48.74 2.47
N CYS A 21 14.69 -47.98 3.38
CA CYS A 21 13.32 -47.54 3.19
C CYS A 21 13.21 -47.16 1.73
N ALA A 22 12.45 -47.90 0.94
CA ALA A 22 11.97 -47.39 -0.31
C ALA A 22 11.37 -46.03 0.06
N ASP A 23 11.95 -45.00 -0.49
CA ASP A 23 11.43 -43.66 -0.35
C ASP A 23 10.02 -43.70 -0.91
N ASP A 24 9.04 -43.88 0.01
CA ASP A 24 7.63 -43.92 -0.35
C ASP A 24 7.14 -42.49 -0.59
N ASN A 25 7.95 -41.72 -1.34
CA ASN A 25 7.61 -40.39 -1.80
C ASN A 25 6.43 -40.40 -2.77
N GLY A 26 5.98 -41.55 -3.20
CA GLY A 26 4.80 -41.72 -4.06
C GLY A 26 3.47 -41.42 -3.33
N SER A 27 3.48 -41.42 -1.99
CA SER A 27 2.29 -41.07 -1.17
C SER A 27 2.30 -39.64 -0.63
N ASN A 28 3.39 -38.91 -0.75
CA ASN A 28 3.44 -37.51 -0.34
C ASN A 28 2.59 -36.65 -1.28
N PRO A 29 1.65 -35.86 -0.76
CA PRO A 29 0.88 -34.96 -1.59
C PRO A 29 1.82 -33.94 -2.26
N THR A 30 1.76 -33.89 -3.58
CA THR A 30 2.53 -32.92 -4.39
C THR A 30 1.61 -31.86 -4.93
N VAL A 31 2.10 -30.62 -4.97
CA VAL A 31 1.36 -29.52 -5.58
C VAL A 31 1.11 -29.84 -7.06
N ARG A 32 -0.12 -29.72 -7.49
CA ARG A 32 -0.53 -29.81 -8.90
C ARG A 32 -1.12 -28.45 -9.30
N GLN A 33 -0.96 -28.12 -10.58
CA GLN A 33 -1.68 -27.02 -11.20
C GLN A 33 -3.08 -27.53 -11.57
N PRO A 34 -4.17 -26.98 -10.97
CA PRO A 34 -5.52 -27.31 -11.41
C PRO A 34 -5.76 -26.77 -12.82
N GLU A 35 -6.49 -27.53 -13.66
CA GLU A 35 -6.86 -27.04 -14.99
C GLU A 35 -8.04 -26.07 -14.94
N SER A 36 -9.01 -26.32 -14.07
CA SER A 36 -10.19 -25.48 -13.87
C SER A 36 -10.93 -25.88 -12.60
N PHE A 37 -11.90 -25.07 -12.22
CA PHE A 37 -12.88 -25.36 -11.17
C PHE A 37 -14.23 -24.70 -11.52
N VAL A 38 -15.29 -24.98 -10.76
CA VAL A 38 -16.65 -24.58 -11.14
C VAL A 38 -17.13 -23.42 -10.29
N LEU A 39 -17.44 -22.30 -10.92
CA LEU A 39 -18.30 -21.26 -10.39
C LEU A 39 -19.75 -21.64 -10.72
N ASN A 40 -20.58 -21.86 -9.70
CA ASN A 40 -21.99 -22.21 -9.89
C ASN A 40 -22.77 -20.99 -10.39
N THR A 41 -23.66 -21.22 -11.37
CA THR A 41 -24.59 -20.17 -11.83
C THR A 41 -25.57 -19.83 -10.68
N PRO A 42 -25.62 -18.58 -10.20
CA PRO A 42 -26.54 -18.19 -9.15
C PRO A 42 -28.00 -18.30 -9.61
N SER A 43 -28.93 -18.56 -8.69
CA SER A 43 -30.36 -18.66 -9.01
C SER A 43 -30.96 -17.36 -9.56
N TYR A 44 -30.32 -16.23 -9.26
CA TYR A 44 -30.71 -14.90 -9.72
C TYR A 44 -30.05 -14.47 -11.04
N ALA A 45 -29.25 -15.33 -11.69
CA ALA A 45 -28.49 -14.97 -12.90
C ALA A 45 -29.33 -14.47 -14.08
N SER A 46 -30.64 -14.82 -14.11
CA SER A 46 -31.58 -14.33 -15.12
C SER A 46 -32.32 -13.05 -14.71
N CYS A 47 -32.12 -12.55 -13.51
CA CYS A 47 -32.72 -11.32 -13.00
C CYS A 47 -31.80 -10.14 -13.24
N LEU A 48 -32.35 -8.93 -13.36
CA LEU A 48 -31.57 -7.69 -13.24
C LEU A 48 -31.27 -7.46 -11.76
N VAL A 49 -30.01 -7.33 -11.42
CA VAL A 49 -29.54 -7.07 -10.06
C VAL A 49 -29.20 -5.59 -9.92
N ASP A 50 -29.97 -4.88 -9.12
CA ASP A 50 -29.73 -3.49 -8.74
C ASP A 50 -28.53 -3.44 -7.76
N LEU A 51 -27.36 -2.99 -8.22
CA LEU A 51 -26.13 -2.97 -7.41
C LEU A 51 -26.18 -1.92 -6.29
N LEU A 52 -26.93 -0.82 -6.48
CA LEU A 52 -27.05 0.23 -5.47
C LEU A 52 -27.88 -0.23 -4.25
N ASN A 53 -28.95 -1.02 -4.49
CA ASN A 53 -29.88 -1.45 -3.44
C ASN A 53 -29.69 -2.91 -2.98
N THR A 54 -28.64 -3.58 -3.47
CA THR A 54 -28.25 -4.93 -3.06
C THR A 54 -26.95 -4.82 -2.28
N GLU A 55 -26.83 -5.42 -1.10
CA GLU A 55 -25.60 -5.36 -0.30
C GLU A 55 -24.52 -6.32 -0.82
N THR A 56 -24.91 -7.55 -1.18
CA THR A 56 -23.95 -8.59 -1.59
C THR A 56 -24.46 -9.45 -2.74
N LEU A 57 -23.56 -9.85 -3.63
CA LEU A 57 -23.77 -10.93 -4.59
C LEU A 57 -23.34 -12.26 -3.95
N GLN A 58 -24.29 -13.20 -3.83
CA GLN A 58 -24.03 -14.53 -3.29
C GLN A 58 -23.54 -15.47 -4.41
N LEU A 59 -22.28 -15.84 -4.38
CA LEU A 59 -21.66 -16.78 -5.30
C LEU A 59 -21.26 -18.06 -4.56
N SER A 60 -21.19 -19.16 -5.28
CA SER A 60 -20.66 -20.41 -4.73
C SER A 60 -19.80 -21.14 -5.76
N THR A 61 -18.77 -21.82 -5.26
CA THR A 61 -17.80 -22.54 -6.08
C THR A 61 -17.42 -23.86 -5.44
N ASN A 62 -16.76 -24.75 -6.17
CA ASN A 62 -16.02 -25.83 -5.58
C ASN A 62 -14.55 -25.45 -5.46
N GLN A 63 -13.83 -26.10 -4.54
CA GLN A 63 -12.40 -25.87 -4.39
C GLN A 63 -11.63 -26.54 -5.55
N PRO A 64 -10.68 -25.83 -6.21
CA PRO A 64 -9.77 -26.44 -7.19
C PRO A 64 -8.84 -27.48 -6.54
N ASP A 65 -8.51 -28.53 -7.29
CA ASP A 65 -7.66 -29.62 -6.80
C ASP A 65 -6.17 -29.33 -7.03
N TYR A 66 -5.52 -28.81 -6.00
CA TYR A 66 -4.07 -28.60 -5.99
C TYR A 66 -3.26 -29.86 -5.62
N GLY A 67 -3.91 -31.04 -5.55
CA GLY A 67 -3.25 -32.32 -5.22
C GLY A 67 -3.17 -32.60 -3.71
N TYR A 68 -3.54 -31.66 -2.86
CA TYR A 68 -3.60 -31.78 -1.43
C TYR A 68 -4.62 -30.80 -0.84
N THR A 69 -4.98 -30.95 0.44
CA THR A 69 -5.83 -29.98 1.12
C THR A 69 -5.06 -28.68 1.36
N ALA A 70 -5.38 -27.67 0.59
CA ALA A 70 -4.71 -26.37 0.61
C ALA A 70 -5.69 -25.26 1.04
N ALA A 71 -5.16 -24.22 1.68
CA ALA A 71 -5.87 -22.96 1.82
C ALA A 71 -5.85 -22.23 0.46
N VAL A 72 -7.04 -21.91 -0.05
CA VAL A 72 -7.22 -21.27 -1.35
C VAL A 72 -7.80 -19.88 -1.15
N VAL A 73 -7.26 -18.91 -1.88
CA VAL A 73 -7.78 -17.55 -1.99
C VAL A 73 -8.47 -17.39 -3.33
N TYR A 74 -9.66 -16.84 -3.32
CA TYR A 74 -10.46 -16.54 -4.51
C TYR A 74 -10.54 -15.03 -4.72
N ARG A 75 -10.43 -14.58 -5.97
CA ARG A 75 -10.69 -13.20 -6.40
C ARG A 75 -11.70 -13.22 -7.54
N ILE A 76 -12.64 -12.27 -7.52
CA ILE A 76 -13.63 -12.12 -8.57
C ILE A 76 -13.02 -11.25 -9.67
N GLN A 77 -13.15 -11.71 -10.92
CA GLN A 77 -12.81 -10.92 -12.10
C GLN A 77 -14.08 -10.66 -12.91
N ILE A 78 -14.22 -9.45 -13.43
CA ILE A 78 -15.40 -8.96 -14.14
C ILE A 78 -15.00 -8.41 -15.50
N SER A 79 -15.70 -8.85 -16.56
CA SER A 79 -15.55 -8.37 -17.93
C SER A 79 -16.91 -7.94 -18.50
N LEU A 80 -16.91 -6.94 -19.38
CA LEU A 80 -18.09 -6.54 -20.15
C LEU A 80 -18.22 -7.31 -21.46
N THR A 81 -17.15 -7.95 -21.93
CA THR A 81 -17.07 -8.55 -23.28
C THR A 81 -16.71 -10.05 -23.28
N ASP A 82 -16.59 -10.68 -22.09
CA ASP A 82 -16.09 -12.05 -21.92
C ASP A 82 -14.65 -12.24 -22.47
N LYS A 83 -13.85 -11.20 -22.39
CA LYS A 83 -12.42 -11.22 -22.70
C LYS A 83 -11.59 -11.08 -21.44
N TRP A 84 -10.39 -11.68 -21.43
CA TRP A 84 -9.59 -11.83 -20.22
C TRP A 84 -8.10 -11.70 -20.47
N ASP A 85 -7.71 -10.95 -21.53
CA ASP A 85 -6.31 -10.84 -21.95
C ASP A 85 -5.58 -9.71 -21.23
N VAL A 86 -6.23 -8.55 -21.03
CA VAL A 86 -5.64 -7.36 -20.42
C VAL A 86 -6.45 -6.97 -19.19
N SER A 87 -5.83 -6.96 -18.02
CA SER A 87 -6.44 -6.46 -16.80
C SER A 87 -6.50 -4.92 -16.79
N TYR A 88 -7.36 -4.35 -15.95
CA TYR A 88 -7.40 -2.91 -15.72
C TYR A 88 -6.05 -2.38 -15.24
N ASP A 89 -5.39 -3.09 -14.32
CA ASP A 89 -4.10 -2.69 -13.77
C ASP A 89 -2.98 -2.70 -14.82
N GLU A 90 -2.97 -3.72 -15.72
CA GLU A 90 -2.04 -3.76 -16.87
C GLU A 90 -2.30 -2.63 -17.86
N ALA A 91 -3.56 -2.33 -18.16
CA ALA A 91 -3.92 -1.22 -19.04
C ALA A 91 -3.51 0.14 -18.43
N MET A 92 -3.66 0.31 -17.12
CA MET A 92 -3.24 1.52 -16.42
C MET A 92 -1.72 1.64 -16.29
N ALA A 93 -0.99 0.54 -16.29
CA ALA A 93 0.47 0.52 -16.27
C ALA A 93 1.11 0.73 -17.66
N ASP A 94 0.33 0.70 -18.73
CA ASP A 94 0.81 0.94 -20.09
C ASP A 94 1.06 2.44 -20.33
N GLU A 95 2.33 2.83 -20.30
CA GLU A 95 2.76 4.22 -20.54
C GLU A 95 2.35 4.75 -21.93
N SER A 96 2.09 3.87 -22.90
CA SER A 96 1.63 4.30 -24.23
C SER A 96 0.16 4.74 -24.23
N GLY A 97 -0.65 4.29 -23.25
CA GLY A 97 -2.08 4.54 -23.18
C GLY A 97 -2.91 3.85 -24.28
N GLU A 98 -2.31 2.91 -25.03
CA GLU A 98 -3.00 2.19 -26.11
C GLU A 98 -3.74 0.94 -25.63
N SER A 99 -3.36 0.39 -24.46
CA SER A 99 -3.99 -0.79 -23.90
C SER A 99 -5.38 -0.49 -23.33
N ILE A 100 -6.35 -1.31 -23.74
CA ILE A 100 -7.73 -1.23 -23.25
C ILE A 100 -7.97 -2.43 -22.33
N ALA A 101 -8.50 -2.19 -21.14
CA ALA A 101 -8.82 -3.23 -20.19
C ALA A 101 -9.97 -4.13 -20.70
N ASP A 102 -9.75 -5.44 -20.68
CA ASP A 102 -10.76 -6.45 -20.94
C ASP A 102 -11.54 -6.83 -19.68
N TYR A 103 -10.89 -6.74 -18.51
CA TYR A 103 -11.48 -7.09 -17.22
C TYR A 103 -10.86 -6.29 -16.06
N ALA A 104 -11.60 -6.21 -14.96
CA ALA A 104 -11.10 -5.72 -13.68
C ALA A 104 -11.25 -6.81 -12.61
N THR A 105 -10.34 -6.81 -11.63
CA THR A 105 -10.43 -7.65 -10.44
C THR A 105 -11.10 -6.86 -9.33
N VAL A 106 -12.10 -7.46 -8.65
CA VAL A 106 -12.74 -6.88 -7.47
C VAL A 106 -11.71 -6.80 -6.34
N ASP A 107 -11.61 -5.65 -5.69
CA ASP A 107 -10.62 -5.38 -4.65
C ASP A 107 -11.00 -6.00 -3.30
N GLU A 108 -11.27 -7.30 -3.34
CA GLU A 108 -11.56 -8.14 -2.18
C GLU A 108 -11.14 -9.58 -2.49
N SER A 109 -10.68 -10.30 -1.47
CA SER A 109 -10.31 -11.70 -1.58
C SER A 109 -11.10 -12.57 -0.61
N TYR A 110 -11.37 -13.82 -1.00
CA TYR A 110 -12.21 -14.74 -0.26
C TYR A 110 -11.49 -16.05 -0.01
N THR A 111 -11.67 -16.63 1.17
CA THR A 111 -11.10 -17.94 1.53
C THR A 111 -12.15 -19.05 1.63
N ASN A 112 -13.42 -18.72 1.38
CA ASN A 112 -14.53 -19.65 1.47
C ASN A 112 -15.12 -19.91 0.09
N VAL A 113 -15.63 -21.13 -0.15
CA VAL A 113 -16.35 -21.51 -1.36
C VAL A 113 -17.75 -20.88 -1.48
N HIS A 114 -18.29 -20.33 -0.39
CA HIS A 114 -19.46 -19.46 -0.36
C HIS A 114 -18.98 -18.01 -0.22
N ILE A 115 -19.16 -17.25 -1.27
CA ILE A 115 -18.66 -15.89 -1.41
C ILE A 115 -19.82 -14.92 -1.30
N ASN A 116 -19.73 -13.95 -0.40
CA ASN A 116 -20.65 -12.81 -0.33
C ASN A 116 -19.90 -11.57 -0.80
N ALA A 117 -19.93 -11.31 -2.10
CA ALA A 117 -19.19 -10.18 -2.68
C ALA A 117 -19.93 -8.87 -2.45
N SER A 118 -19.25 -7.85 -1.95
CA SER A 118 -19.79 -6.49 -1.85
C SER A 118 -20.22 -5.99 -3.22
N THR A 119 -21.49 -5.57 -3.36
CA THR A 119 -21.96 -4.98 -4.62
C THR A 119 -21.32 -3.64 -4.92
N GLU A 120 -20.88 -2.91 -3.90
CA GLU A 120 -20.12 -1.67 -4.05
C GLU A 120 -18.77 -1.95 -4.74
N LEU A 121 -17.98 -2.94 -4.26
CA LEU A 121 -16.72 -3.31 -4.88
C LEU A 121 -16.89 -3.94 -6.28
N VAL A 122 -17.99 -4.67 -6.49
CA VAL A 122 -18.38 -5.15 -7.82
C VAL A 122 -18.66 -3.99 -8.76
N ASN A 123 -19.41 -2.97 -8.29
CA ASN A 123 -19.71 -1.78 -9.08
C ASN A 123 -18.45 -0.96 -9.36
N GLU A 124 -17.53 -0.85 -8.41
CA GLU A 124 -16.22 -0.22 -8.61
C GLU A 124 -15.43 -0.90 -9.74
N ALA A 125 -15.35 -2.22 -9.72
CA ALA A 125 -14.70 -2.98 -10.80
C ALA A 125 -15.40 -2.78 -12.16
N LEU A 126 -16.73 -2.60 -12.17
CA LEU A 126 -17.48 -2.26 -13.38
C LEU A 126 -17.18 -0.85 -13.88
N MET A 127 -17.08 0.14 -12.99
CA MET A 127 -16.65 1.50 -13.34
C MET A 127 -15.28 1.50 -14.00
N LYS A 128 -14.32 0.72 -13.42
CA LYS A 128 -12.96 0.56 -13.96
C LYS A 128 -12.95 0.01 -15.38
N VAL A 129 -13.65 -1.10 -15.63
CA VAL A 129 -13.63 -1.75 -16.95
C VAL A 129 -14.58 -1.08 -17.96
N GLY A 130 -15.62 -0.38 -17.47
CA GLY A 130 -16.57 0.37 -18.31
C GLY A 130 -16.03 1.71 -18.77
N GLY A 131 -15.07 2.29 -18.03
CA GLY A 131 -14.51 3.60 -18.33
C GLY A 131 -15.57 4.73 -18.29
N TRP A 132 -16.62 4.56 -17.48
CA TRP A 132 -17.69 5.55 -17.36
C TRP A 132 -17.26 6.70 -16.45
N GLU A 133 -17.19 7.89 -17.00
CA GLU A 133 -16.68 9.09 -16.30
C GLU A 133 -17.83 10.00 -15.80
N THR A 134 -19.04 9.80 -16.30
CA THR A 134 -20.22 10.62 -15.95
C THR A 134 -21.44 9.76 -15.64
N PRO A 135 -22.40 10.26 -14.82
CA PRO A 135 -23.64 9.53 -14.52
C PRO A 135 -24.45 9.17 -15.77
N GLU A 136 -24.38 9.98 -16.82
CA GLU A 136 -25.12 9.82 -18.08
C GLU A 136 -24.61 8.65 -18.93
N GLU A 137 -23.37 8.21 -18.70
CA GLU A 137 -22.76 7.08 -19.41
C GLU A 137 -23.11 5.74 -18.79
N ILE A 138 -23.67 5.72 -17.58
CA ILE A 138 -24.03 4.48 -16.88
C ILE A 138 -25.23 3.82 -17.57
N PRO A 139 -25.09 2.56 -18.04
CA PRO A 139 -26.20 1.83 -18.63
C PRO A 139 -27.19 1.39 -17.57
N ALA A 140 -28.51 1.49 -17.87
CA ALA A 140 -29.56 1.02 -16.98
C ALA A 140 -29.65 -0.52 -16.87
N ASP A 141 -29.04 -1.26 -17.80
CA ASP A 141 -28.96 -2.73 -17.84
C ASP A 141 -27.63 -3.11 -18.52
N GLN A 142 -26.75 -3.71 -17.76
CA GLN A 142 -25.44 -4.14 -18.23
C GLN A 142 -25.27 -5.65 -18.04
N LYS A 143 -25.02 -6.35 -19.13
CA LYS A 143 -24.59 -7.73 -19.06
C LYS A 143 -23.13 -7.79 -18.69
N ILE A 144 -22.80 -8.53 -17.65
CA ILE A 144 -21.44 -8.74 -17.16
C ILE A 144 -21.09 -10.22 -17.19
N TYR A 145 -19.80 -10.50 -17.26
CA TYR A 145 -19.22 -11.81 -17.21
C TYR A 145 -18.31 -11.89 -15.99
N LEU A 146 -18.53 -12.91 -15.15
CA LEU A 146 -17.71 -13.13 -13.95
C LEU A 146 -16.98 -14.46 -14.05
N ARG A 147 -15.73 -14.47 -13.63
CA ARG A 147 -15.00 -15.67 -13.30
C ARG A 147 -14.28 -15.51 -11.96
N LEU A 148 -13.88 -16.61 -11.37
CA LEU A 148 -13.02 -16.60 -10.18
C LEU A 148 -11.59 -16.96 -10.60
N GLN A 149 -10.64 -16.20 -10.09
CA GLN A 149 -9.25 -16.61 -10.02
C GLN A 149 -9.03 -17.24 -8.65
N ALA A 150 -8.48 -18.46 -8.61
CA ALA A 150 -8.07 -19.14 -7.40
C ALA A 150 -6.56 -19.25 -7.34
N SER A 151 -5.98 -19.10 -6.16
CA SER A 151 -4.55 -19.24 -5.88
C SER A 151 -4.32 -19.88 -4.51
N LEU A 152 -3.14 -20.44 -4.28
CA LEU A 152 -2.76 -20.92 -2.95
C LEU A 152 -2.50 -19.73 -2.03
N ALA A 153 -3.00 -19.77 -0.78
CA ALA A 153 -2.91 -18.64 0.15
C ALA A 153 -1.46 -18.16 0.38
N ASN A 154 -0.49 -19.08 0.45
CA ASN A 154 0.92 -18.74 0.63
C ASN A 154 1.63 -18.25 -0.64
N TYR A 155 0.94 -18.23 -1.78
CA TYR A 155 1.48 -17.88 -3.11
C TYR A 155 0.55 -16.94 -3.88
N ALA A 156 -0.40 -16.30 -3.21
CA ALA A 156 -1.46 -15.52 -3.85
C ALA A 156 -0.94 -14.37 -4.73
N THR A 157 0.25 -13.85 -4.44
CA THR A 157 0.88 -12.75 -5.19
C THR A 157 2.19 -13.13 -5.89
N ALA A 158 2.78 -14.27 -5.56
CA ALA A 158 4.18 -14.53 -5.90
C ALA A 158 4.40 -15.47 -7.09
N ILE A 159 3.41 -16.30 -7.48
CA ILE A 159 3.64 -17.34 -8.51
C ILE A 159 2.38 -17.50 -9.37
N GLU A 160 2.34 -16.83 -10.51
CA GLU A 160 1.27 -16.97 -11.52
C GLU A 160 1.01 -18.42 -11.95
N SER A 161 2.01 -19.30 -11.88
CA SER A 161 1.89 -20.72 -12.24
C SER A 161 0.90 -21.50 -11.40
N TYR A 162 0.45 -20.98 -10.26
CA TYR A 162 -0.58 -21.61 -9.41
C TYR A 162 -1.95 -20.95 -9.51
N HIS A 163 -2.12 -19.96 -10.38
CA HIS A 163 -3.43 -19.40 -10.67
C HIS A 163 -4.28 -20.39 -11.47
N CYS A 164 -5.52 -20.56 -11.05
CA CYS A 164 -6.51 -21.36 -11.73
C CYS A 164 -7.79 -20.55 -11.90
N TYR A 165 -8.47 -20.69 -13.03
CA TYR A 165 -9.66 -19.92 -13.33
C TYR A 165 -10.90 -20.82 -13.40
N SER A 166 -12.03 -20.32 -12.91
CA SER A 166 -13.31 -20.99 -13.05
C SER A 166 -13.88 -20.86 -14.48
N ASN A 167 -14.98 -21.57 -14.74
CA ASN A 167 -15.86 -21.19 -15.83
C ASN A 167 -16.43 -19.78 -15.64
N VAL A 168 -16.87 -19.17 -16.73
CA VAL A 168 -17.52 -17.86 -16.74
C VAL A 168 -19.01 -18.00 -16.46
N VAL A 169 -19.56 -17.09 -15.66
CA VAL A 169 -20.98 -16.93 -15.40
C VAL A 169 -21.41 -15.53 -15.85
N ALA A 170 -22.51 -15.43 -16.57
CA ALA A 170 -23.08 -14.15 -16.99
C ALA A 170 -24.20 -13.70 -16.04
N LEU A 171 -24.23 -12.41 -15.69
CA LEU A 171 -25.29 -11.76 -14.93
C LEU A 171 -25.75 -10.50 -15.69
N ASN A 172 -26.97 -10.04 -15.38
CA ASN A 172 -27.44 -8.72 -15.77
C ASN A 172 -27.50 -7.86 -14.51
N VAL A 173 -26.87 -6.69 -14.54
CA VAL A 173 -26.80 -5.77 -13.42
C VAL A 173 -27.24 -4.36 -13.83
N GLU A 174 -27.75 -3.61 -12.88
CA GLU A 174 -27.96 -2.17 -12.98
C GLU A 174 -26.84 -1.50 -12.20
N PRO A 175 -25.77 -1.01 -12.86
CA PRO A 175 -24.70 -0.29 -12.21
C PRO A 175 -25.13 1.12 -11.85
N TYR A 176 -24.39 1.76 -10.96
CA TYR A 176 -24.60 3.15 -10.58
C TYR A 176 -23.29 3.94 -10.64
N PHE A 177 -23.42 5.26 -10.84
CA PHE A 177 -22.24 6.12 -10.86
C PHE A 177 -21.61 6.21 -9.47
N MET A 178 -20.30 6.01 -9.43
CA MET A 178 -19.45 6.32 -8.29
C MET A 178 -18.12 6.87 -8.80
N GLU A 179 -17.59 7.86 -8.13
CA GLU A 179 -16.23 8.30 -8.41
C GLU A 179 -15.25 7.19 -8.00
N LEU A 180 -14.40 6.78 -8.93
CA LEU A 180 -13.32 5.84 -8.60
C LEU A 180 -12.31 6.54 -7.71
N LYS A 181 -11.98 5.90 -6.57
CA LYS A 181 -10.85 6.36 -5.76
C LYS A 181 -9.58 6.25 -6.61
N GLY A 182 -8.91 7.36 -6.82
CA GLY A 182 -7.57 7.38 -7.42
C GLY A 182 -6.56 6.63 -6.56
N LYS A 183 -5.36 6.44 -7.09
CA LYS A 183 -4.24 5.95 -6.29
C LYS A 183 -4.00 6.89 -5.12
N ASP A 184 -3.49 6.35 -4.03
CA ASP A 184 -3.05 7.19 -2.91
C ASP A 184 -1.99 8.18 -3.39
N PRO A 185 -1.95 9.40 -2.82
CA PRO A 185 -1.00 10.42 -3.23
C PRO A 185 0.45 9.93 -3.22
N VAL A 186 1.19 10.25 -4.27
CA VAL A 186 2.58 9.87 -4.41
C VAL A 186 3.45 10.71 -3.50
N LEU A 187 4.06 10.10 -2.50
CA LEU A 187 4.95 10.76 -1.54
C LEU A 187 6.34 11.01 -2.13
N TRP A 188 6.93 12.13 -1.72
CA TRP A 188 8.33 12.46 -1.91
C TRP A 188 8.98 12.72 -0.57
N TYR A 189 10.26 12.45 -0.47
CA TYR A 189 11.01 12.46 0.79
C TYR A 189 12.15 13.45 0.74
N LEU A 190 12.38 14.16 1.84
CA LEU A 190 13.59 14.93 2.06
C LEU A 190 14.71 13.99 2.50
N ILE A 191 15.90 14.20 1.94
CA ILE A 191 17.12 13.47 2.28
C ILE A 191 18.31 14.41 2.19
N GLY A 192 19.21 14.44 3.17
CA GLY A 192 20.33 15.37 3.08
C GLY A 192 21.13 15.58 4.34
N GLY A 193 22.10 16.47 4.22
CA GLY A 193 22.94 16.89 5.35
C GLY A 193 22.18 17.71 6.39
N CYS A 194 21.09 18.37 6.02
CA CYS A 194 20.17 19.08 6.92
C CYS A 194 18.83 18.35 7.10
N VAL A 195 18.80 17.04 6.93
CA VAL A 195 17.59 16.21 7.04
C VAL A 195 17.93 14.99 7.89
N GLY A 196 17.02 14.64 8.78
CA GLY A 196 17.17 13.46 9.62
C GLY A 196 18.44 13.51 10.49
N ASP A 197 19.21 12.46 10.46
CA ASP A 197 20.51 12.36 11.15
C ASP A 197 21.69 12.95 10.33
N GLY A 198 21.40 13.54 9.17
CA GLY A 198 22.41 14.11 8.26
C GLY A 198 23.22 13.09 7.47
N SER A 199 22.91 11.81 7.59
CA SER A 199 23.73 10.71 7.05
C SER A 199 23.52 10.43 5.56
N TRP A 200 22.49 11.02 4.91
CA TRP A 200 22.05 10.63 3.56
C TRP A 200 21.54 9.17 3.49
N GLY A 201 21.14 8.61 4.63
CA GLY A 201 20.59 7.26 4.74
C GLY A 201 19.16 7.18 4.15
N LYS A 202 18.57 5.99 4.18
CA LYS A 202 17.25 5.74 3.58
C LYS A 202 16.13 5.40 4.58
N THR A 203 16.46 5.35 5.88
CA THR A 203 15.49 4.94 6.91
C THR A 203 14.51 6.07 7.19
N VAL A 204 13.24 5.83 6.91
CA VAL A 204 12.15 6.76 7.20
C VAL A 204 12.03 6.97 8.72
N GLY A 205 11.85 8.22 9.13
CA GLY A 205 11.77 8.59 10.55
C GLY A 205 13.13 8.65 11.27
N THR A 206 14.25 8.50 10.52
CA THR A 206 15.61 8.66 11.04
C THR A 206 16.48 9.48 10.11
N ALA A 207 16.66 9.07 8.88
CA ALA A 207 17.50 9.72 7.88
C ALA A 207 16.70 10.53 6.86
N VAL A 208 15.44 10.14 6.64
CA VAL A 208 14.52 10.78 5.70
C VAL A 208 13.13 10.90 6.31
N TYR A 209 12.34 11.84 5.81
CA TYR A 209 10.92 11.96 6.11
C TYR A 209 10.15 12.45 4.89
N PRO A 210 8.84 12.08 4.75
CA PRO A 210 8.04 12.48 3.61
C PRO A 210 7.66 13.96 3.65
N MET A 211 7.36 14.52 2.49
CA MET A 211 6.54 15.71 2.36
C MET A 211 5.08 15.34 2.65
N SER A 212 4.32 16.29 3.12
CA SER A 212 2.92 16.11 3.49
C SER A 212 1.99 16.32 2.31
N ILE A 213 0.89 15.59 2.31
CA ILE A 213 -0.22 15.75 1.38
C ILE A 213 -0.92 17.09 1.66
N VAL A 214 -1.13 17.93 0.65
CA VAL A 214 -1.78 19.24 0.84
C VAL A 214 -3.20 19.05 1.35
N LYS A 215 -3.58 19.82 2.40
CA LYS A 215 -4.94 19.81 2.94
C LYS A 215 -5.93 20.23 1.84
N ASP A 216 -6.95 19.41 1.62
CA ASP A 216 -7.96 19.58 0.56
C ASP A 216 -7.35 19.66 -0.86
N GLY A 217 -6.14 19.10 -1.04
CA GLY A 217 -5.48 18.99 -2.33
C GLY A 217 -6.21 18.04 -3.29
N THR A 218 -6.12 18.32 -4.57
CA THR A 218 -6.65 17.45 -5.62
C THR A 218 -5.52 16.64 -6.23
N TYR A 219 -5.77 15.35 -6.41
CA TYR A 219 -4.84 14.39 -7.01
C TYR A 219 -5.50 13.74 -8.21
N ASP A 220 -4.71 13.46 -9.23
CA ASP A 220 -5.22 12.72 -10.37
C ASP A 220 -5.38 11.22 -10.04
N LYS A 221 -5.87 10.45 -11.01
CA LYS A 221 -6.08 9.00 -10.84
C LYS A 221 -4.80 8.23 -10.51
N GLU A 222 -3.62 8.80 -10.82
CA GLU A 222 -2.32 8.21 -10.51
C GLU A 222 -1.75 8.67 -9.15
N GLY A 223 -2.50 9.46 -8.41
CA GLY A 223 -2.08 10.03 -7.13
C GLY A 223 -1.09 11.19 -7.27
N LEU A 224 -1.03 11.81 -8.46
CA LEU A 224 -0.16 12.95 -8.71
C LEU A 224 -0.90 14.25 -8.40
N GLY A 225 -0.24 15.17 -7.72
CA GLY A 225 -0.81 16.45 -7.31
C GLY A 225 0.15 17.24 -6.43
N ASP A 226 -0.39 18.15 -5.62
CA ASP A 226 0.40 19.02 -4.77
C ASP A 226 0.75 18.36 -3.45
N ILE A 227 2.04 18.37 -3.11
CA ILE A 227 2.57 18.01 -1.80
C ILE A 227 3.42 19.15 -1.25
N THR A 228 3.50 19.27 0.06
CA THR A 228 4.15 20.40 0.73
C THR A 228 4.86 19.96 2.00
N THR A 229 5.78 20.75 2.49
CA THR A 229 6.30 20.63 3.86
C THR A 229 6.92 21.94 4.31
N ILE A 230 6.87 22.24 5.61
CA ILE A 230 7.62 23.31 6.23
C ILE A 230 8.75 22.68 7.02
N ALA A 231 9.98 23.13 6.77
CA ALA A 231 11.17 22.57 7.40
C ALA A 231 12.21 23.65 7.74
N TYR A 232 12.98 23.43 8.80
CA TYR A 232 14.18 24.17 9.04
C TYR A 232 15.31 23.59 8.20
N LEU A 233 15.85 24.35 7.27
CA LEU A 233 16.88 23.95 6.33
C LEU A 233 18.17 24.72 6.57
N THR A 234 19.32 24.09 6.33
CA THR A 234 20.64 24.70 6.46
C THR A 234 21.46 24.58 5.19
N THR A 235 22.55 25.33 5.14
CA THR A 235 23.52 25.25 4.05
C THR A 235 24.23 23.90 3.90
N ALA A 236 23.98 22.92 4.79
CA ALA A 236 24.43 21.53 4.62
C ALA A 236 23.77 20.81 3.43
N GLY A 237 22.63 21.34 2.96
CA GLY A 237 21.94 20.92 1.75
C GLY A 237 21.17 19.61 1.85
N PHE A 238 20.27 19.42 0.88
CA PHE A 238 19.40 18.26 0.79
C PHE A 238 19.01 17.96 -0.67
N LYS A 239 18.23 16.93 -0.89
CA LYS A 239 17.52 16.60 -2.13
C LYS A 239 16.11 16.12 -1.81
N LEU A 240 15.24 16.11 -2.82
CA LEU A 240 14.00 15.37 -2.76
C LEU A 240 14.16 14.09 -3.58
N VAL A 241 13.65 12.97 -3.05
CA VAL A 241 13.63 11.67 -3.75
C VAL A 241 12.23 11.07 -3.61
N GLN A 242 11.76 10.37 -4.65
CA GLN A 242 10.48 9.69 -4.59
C GLN A 242 10.58 8.40 -3.74
N VAL A 243 11.67 7.66 -3.89
CA VAL A 243 11.90 6.43 -3.13
C VAL A 243 13.20 6.56 -2.32
N PRO A 244 13.15 6.46 -0.98
CA PRO A 244 14.31 6.51 -0.14
C PRO A 244 15.40 5.51 -0.57
N GLY A 245 16.60 6.03 -0.86
CA GLY A 245 17.75 5.23 -1.32
C GLY A 245 17.81 4.98 -2.83
N MET A 246 16.86 5.50 -3.62
CA MET A 246 16.91 5.53 -5.08
C MET A 246 17.10 6.96 -5.57
N TRP A 247 17.88 7.12 -6.64
CA TRP A 247 18.28 8.44 -7.16
C TRP A 247 17.79 8.72 -8.58
N ASP A 248 16.99 7.83 -9.16
CA ASP A 248 16.46 7.99 -10.52
C ASP A 248 15.41 9.10 -10.56
N LEU A 249 14.50 9.12 -9.58
CA LEU A 249 13.49 10.16 -9.42
C LEU A 249 13.89 11.08 -8.27
N GLN A 250 14.52 12.20 -8.61
CA GLN A 250 15.04 13.15 -7.64
C GLN A 250 14.90 14.60 -8.12
N TRP A 251 14.88 15.52 -7.15
CA TRP A 251 15.06 16.95 -7.37
C TRP A 251 16.38 17.41 -6.77
N GLY A 252 17.11 18.18 -7.53
CA GLY A 252 18.34 18.83 -7.09
C GLY A 252 18.42 20.26 -7.60
N GLN A 253 19.49 20.97 -7.21
CA GLN A 253 19.75 22.34 -7.61
C GLN A 253 20.39 22.41 -8.98
N GLY A 254 19.99 23.42 -9.76
CA GLY A 254 20.62 23.82 -11.00
C GLY A 254 21.91 24.64 -10.79
N ASP A 255 22.10 25.67 -11.60
CA ASP A 255 23.31 26.51 -11.54
C ASP A 255 23.30 27.46 -10.32
N SER A 256 22.11 27.77 -9.79
CA SER A 256 21.93 28.65 -8.61
C SER A 256 20.71 28.25 -7.79
N TRP A 257 20.64 28.75 -6.54
CA TRP A 257 19.46 28.64 -5.71
C TRP A 257 18.24 29.27 -6.40
N GLY A 258 17.10 28.59 -6.39
CA GLY A 258 15.90 28.96 -7.14
C GLY A 258 15.80 28.33 -8.54
N GLU A 259 16.86 27.68 -9.01
CA GLU A 259 16.84 26.86 -10.20
C GLU A 259 16.89 25.38 -9.81
N TYR A 260 15.85 24.65 -10.16
CA TYR A 260 15.70 23.25 -9.76
C TYR A 260 15.70 22.33 -10.97
N LYS A 261 16.27 21.14 -10.80
CA LYS A 261 16.38 20.11 -11.84
C LYS A 261 15.71 18.82 -11.40
N TYR A 262 14.81 18.33 -12.22
CA TYR A 262 14.12 17.07 -12.06
C TYR A 262 14.85 15.95 -12.81
N CYS A 263 15.05 14.79 -12.18
CA CYS A 263 15.68 13.59 -12.76
C CYS A 263 17.04 13.83 -13.43
N ASP A 264 17.81 14.83 -12.97
CA ASP A 264 19.15 15.11 -13.48
C ASP A 264 20.20 14.58 -12.49
N GLY A 265 20.87 13.46 -12.85
CA GLY A 265 21.94 12.86 -12.06
C GLY A 265 23.17 13.77 -11.87
N GLY A 266 23.30 14.86 -12.63
CA GLY A 266 24.32 15.91 -12.50
C GLY A 266 23.90 17.10 -11.64
N SER A 267 22.65 17.12 -11.12
CA SER A 267 22.17 18.21 -10.28
C SER A 267 22.91 18.28 -8.95
N ALA A 268 23.17 19.52 -8.47
CA ALA A 268 23.75 19.75 -7.14
C ALA A 268 22.73 19.47 -6.03
N ASN A 269 23.19 19.48 -4.78
CA ASN A 269 22.26 19.47 -3.64
C ASN A 269 21.50 20.79 -3.57
N LEU A 270 20.23 20.76 -3.19
CA LEU A 270 19.46 21.94 -2.87
C LEU A 270 20.08 22.59 -1.64
N THR A 271 20.73 23.75 -1.81
CA THR A 271 21.49 24.41 -0.76
C THR A 271 20.93 25.82 -0.56
N PRO A 272 20.16 26.06 0.50
CA PRO A 272 19.70 27.39 0.84
C PRO A 272 20.82 28.40 0.98
N THR A 273 20.57 29.65 0.68
CA THR A 273 21.55 30.73 0.82
C THR A 273 21.84 31.08 2.28
N GLU A 274 20.90 30.80 3.17
CA GLU A 274 21.00 30.99 4.62
C GLU A 274 20.18 29.93 5.34
N ASP A 275 20.55 29.66 6.60
CA ASP A 275 19.82 28.74 7.45
C ASP A 275 18.51 29.39 7.89
N GLY A 276 17.38 28.64 7.85
CA GLY A 276 16.06 29.19 8.18
C GLY A 276 14.93 28.24 7.93
N TYR A 277 13.73 28.73 8.14
CA TYR A 277 12.50 28.02 7.82
C TYR A 277 12.11 28.25 6.36
N TYR A 278 11.72 27.19 5.70
CA TYR A 278 11.29 27.21 4.30
C TYR A 278 10.02 26.38 4.14
N VAL A 279 9.14 26.85 3.26
CA VAL A 279 8.07 26.04 2.71
C VAL A 279 8.53 25.46 1.36
N ILE A 280 8.39 24.15 1.23
CA ILE A 280 8.70 23.41 0.00
C ILE A 280 7.38 22.98 -0.59
N ASN A 281 7.08 23.37 -1.82
CA ASN A 281 5.91 22.92 -2.57
C ASN A 281 6.34 22.19 -3.83
N LEU A 282 5.83 20.98 -4.00
CA LEU A 282 6.07 20.16 -5.18
C LEU A 282 4.74 19.71 -5.78
N ASN A 283 4.50 20.07 -7.05
CA ASN A 283 3.43 19.48 -7.83
C ASN A 283 3.99 18.30 -8.63
N THR A 284 3.58 17.10 -8.28
CA THR A 284 4.09 15.85 -8.87
C THR A 284 3.50 15.55 -10.25
N ALA A 285 2.33 16.14 -10.59
CA ALA A 285 1.72 16.00 -11.91
C ALA A 285 2.41 16.88 -12.97
N SER A 286 2.71 18.13 -12.62
CA SER A 286 3.39 19.07 -13.53
C SER A 286 4.91 19.06 -13.39
N ASN A 287 5.46 18.35 -12.41
CA ASN A 287 6.87 18.35 -12.05
C ASN A 287 7.41 19.78 -11.84
N THR A 288 6.77 20.52 -10.94
CA THR A 288 7.17 21.88 -10.57
C THR A 288 7.50 21.94 -9.07
N LEU A 289 8.65 22.54 -8.75
CA LEU A 289 9.16 22.69 -7.38
C LEU A 289 9.32 24.17 -7.07
N SER A 290 8.85 24.62 -5.89
CA SER A 290 9.20 25.91 -5.31
C SER A 290 9.68 25.72 -3.87
N ILE A 291 10.65 26.55 -3.47
CA ILE A 291 11.19 26.56 -2.11
C ILE A 291 11.35 28.03 -1.72
N GLU A 292 10.50 28.47 -0.78
CA GLU A 292 10.40 29.87 -0.38
C GLU A 292 10.67 30.02 1.13
N PRO A 293 11.23 31.13 1.61
CA PRO A 293 11.30 31.40 3.04
C PRO A 293 9.92 31.34 3.68
N TYR A 294 9.85 30.75 4.89
CA TYR A 294 8.64 30.72 5.71
C TYR A 294 8.72 31.81 6.76
N GLU A 295 7.83 32.80 6.71
CA GLU A 295 7.91 34.06 7.45
C GLU A 295 7.07 34.04 8.75
N GLU A 296 6.31 32.96 9.02
CA GLU A 296 5.47 32.88 10.20
C GLU A 296 6.30 32.48 11.44
N ASP A 297 5.80 32.88 12.62
CA ASP A 297 6.41 32.49 13.89
C ASP A 297 6.30 31.00 14.14
N VAL A 298 7.42 30.33 14.40
CA VAL A 298 7.48 28.89 14.67
C VAL A 298 7.77 28.65 16.15
N THR A 299 6.93 27.82 16.78
CA THR A 299 7.13 27.38 18.16
C THR A 299 7.98 26.09 18.16
N VAL A 300 9.11 26.10 18.86
CA VAL A 300 9.95 24.91 19.05
C VAL A 300 9.51 24.17 20.31
N TYR A 301 9.11 22.91 20.15
CA TYR A 301 8.75 22.03 21.26
C TYR A 301 9.95 21.17 21.66
N PRO A 302 10.27 21.04 22.94
CA PRO A 302 11.41 20.24 23.41
C PRO A 302 11.15 18.73 23.31
N GLU A 303 9.90 18.33 23.30
CA GLU A 303 9.43 16.95 23.19
C GLU A 303 8.06 16.92 22.52
N MET A 304 7.72 15.78 21.94
CA MET A 304 6.40 15.47 21.42
C MET A 304 5.99 14.10 21.99
N LEU A 305 4.75 14.01 22.43
CA LEU A 305 4.16 12.82 23.00
C LEU A 305 3.09 12.27 22.07
N ILE A 306 2.87 10.96 22.16
CA ILE A 306 1.78 10.27 21.48
C ILE A 306 0.97 9.50 22.52
N SER A 307 -0.34 9.64 22.50
CA SER A 307 -1.24 8.99 23.45
C SER A 307 -2.43 8.41 22.73
N GLY A 308 -2.86 7.24 23.16
CA GLY A 308 -3.94 6.53 22.49
C GLY A 308 -4.40 5.28 23.23
N SER A 309 -5.30 4.53 22.59
CA SER A 309 -5.81 3.27 23.17
C SER A 309 -4.70 2.23 23.39
N PHE A 310 -3.63 2.26 22.59
CA PHE A 310 -2.49 1.35 22.67
C PHE A 310 -1.66 1.49 23.97
N ASN A 311 -1.71 2.65 24.62
CA ASN A 311 -1.02 2.94 25.88
C ASN A 311 -1.98 3.41 27.00
N GLU A 312 -3.28 3.04 26.88
CA GLU A 312 -4.33 3.40 27.85
C GLU A 312 -4.47 4.92 28.05
N TRP A 313 -4.16 5.71 27.01
CA TRP A 313 -4.15 7.17 27.03
C TRP A 313 -3.14 7.78 28.02
N ALA A 314 -2.06 7.04 28.30
CA ALA A 314 -0.93 7.57 29.07
C ALA A 314 -0.25 8.74 28.34
N THR A 315 0.25 9.71 29.08
CA THR A 315 0.85 10.94 28.54
C THR A 315 2.36 11.01 28.77
N ASP A 316 3.04 9.88 28.73
CA ASP A 316 4.49 9.72 28.94
C ASP A 316 5.21 9.00 27.78
N THR A 317 4.48 8.62 26.73
CA THR A 317 5.07 7.98 25.55
C THR A 317 5.62 9.06 24.62
N GLN A 318 6.94 9.13 24.53
CA GLN A 318 7.63 10.13 23.70
C GLN A 318 7.78 9.65 22.26
N MET A 319 7.58 10.56 21.30
CA MET A 319 8.01 10.41 19.93
C MET A 319 9.52 10.70 19.80
N THR A 320 10.16 10.10 18.81
CA THR A 320 11.58 10.29 18.53
C THR A 320 11.77 11.50 17.62
N PRO A 321 12.63 12.47 17.94
CA PRO A 321 12.97 13.55 17.01
C PRO A 321 13.69 12.97 15.78
N VAL A 322 13.27 13.42 14.59
CA VAL A 322 13.86 12.95 13.33
C VAL A 322 15.11 13.76 12.98
N ASN A 323 15.03 15.11 13.04
CA ASN A 323 16.17 15.96 12.73
C ASN A 323 17.12 16.03 13.94
N THR A 324 18.24 15.32 13.83
CA THR A 324 19.26 15.14 14.89
C THR A 324 20.69 15.48 14.43
N TYR A 325 20.86 15.99 13.19
CA TYR A 325 22.15 16.46 12.69
C TYR A 325 22.69 17.61 13.56
N GLU A 326 24.00 17.91 13.48
CA GLU A 326 24.61 18.97 14.28
C GLU A 326 24.02 20.36 13.97
N GLY A 327 23.44 21.01 14.97
CA GLY A 327 22.76 22.30 14.85
C GLY A 327 21.29 22.20 14.38
N ALA A 328 20.72 20.99 14.34
CA ALA A 328 19.33 20.79 13.95
C ALA A 328 18.35 21.54 14.86
N VAL A 329 17.32 22.13 14.26
CA VAL A 329 16.08 22.51 14.94
C VAL A 329 15.03 21.50 14.52
N ASN A 330 14.58 20.66 15.45
CA ASN A 330 13.65 19.57 15.14
C ASN A 330 12.21 20.02 15.25
N HIS A 331 11.45 19.66 14.22
CA HIS A 331 9.98 19.79 14.13
C HIS A 331 9.33 18.52 13.59
N ILE A 332 10.14 17.54 13.22
CA ILE A 332 9.66 16.29 12.65
C ILE A 332 9.84 15.19 13.69
N TRP A 333 8.76 14.52 13.98
CA TRP A 333 8.70 13.51 15.03
C TRP A 333 8.27 12.17 14.45
N ALA A 334 8.89 11.08 14.93
CA ALA A 334 8.58 9.73 14.47
C ALA A 334 8.14 8.82 15.61
N TYR A 335 7.22 7.90 15.30
CA TYR A 335 6.83 6.82 16.20
C TYR A 335 6.46 5.58 15.38
N GLN A 336 6.78 4.39 15.89
CA GLN A 336 6.36 3.13 15.25
C GLN A 336 5.23 2.50 16.04
N ILE A 337 4.21 2.01 15.35
CA ILE A 337 3.03 1.42 15.98
C ILE A 337 2.55 0.20 15.20
N GLU A 338 2.08 -0.80 15.95
CA GLU A 338 1.30 -1.92 15.43
C GLU A 338 -0.17 -1.67 15.76
N SER A 339 -1.05 -1.83 14.79
CA SER A 339 -2.49 -1.65 14.96
C SER A 339 -3.24 -2.90 14.49
N ASP A 340 -4.27 -3.27 15.24
CA ASP A 340 -5.28 -4.27 14.89
C ASP A 340 -6.53 -3.67 14.22
N GLY A 341 -6.44 -2.40 13.80
CA GLY A 341 -7.55 -1.65 13.22
C GLY A 341 -8.45 -0.96 14.26
N THR A 342 -8.16 -1.10 15.57
CA THR A 342 -8.94 -0.48 16.64
C THR A 342 -8.16 0.59 17.42
N VAL A 343 -6.89 0.82 17.05
CA VAL A 343 -6.05 1.83 17.71
C VAL A 343 -6.55 3.22 17.38
N GLU A 344 -6.74 4.02 18.42
CA GLU A 344 -7.03 5.45 18.35
C GLU A 344 -5.90 6.23 19.01
N LEU A 345 -5.49 7.38 18.46
CA LEU A 345 -4.41 8.18 19.01
C LEU A 345 -4.53 9.68 18.75
N LYS A 346 -3.71 10.46 19.46
CA LYS A 346 -3.45 11.88 19.27
C LYS A 346 -2.00 12.22 19.55
N PHE A 347 -1.55 13.37 19.02
CA PHE A 347 -0.27 13.98 19.33
C PHE A 347 -0.45 15.07 20.38
N LEU A 348 0.51 15.24 21.30
CA LEU A 348 0.46 16.26 22.35
C LEU A 348 1.87 16.72 22.73
N THR A 349 1.95 17.95 23.29
CA THR A 349 3.24 18.54 23.72
C THR A 349 3.57 18.27 25.17
N ASP A 350 2.57 17.97 25.97
CA ASP A 350 2.72 17.77 27.42
C ASP A 350 1.60 16.90 28.00
N SER A 351 1.74 16.53 29.25
CA SER A 351 0.79 15.68 29.96
C SER A 351 -0.54 16.38 30.32
N SER A 352 -0.66 17.69 30.10
CA SER A 352 -1.86 18.47 30.46
C SER A 352 -2.94 18.45 29.38
N TRP A 353 -2.64 17.94 28.18
CA TRP A 353 -3.52 18.00 27.00
C TRP A 353 -3.86 19.42 26.53
N SER A 354 -3.14 20.44 27.04
CA SER A 354 -3.41 21.83 26.68
C SER A 354 -3.15 22.11 25.20
N THR A 355 -2.17 21.45 24.64
CA THR A 355 -1.85 21.47 23.21
C THR A 355 -1.81 20.05 22.71
N ASN A 356 -2.79 19.70 21.87
CA ASN A 356 -2.92 18.38 21.30
C ASN A 356 -3.52 18.46 19.89
N TRP A 357 -3.16 17.51 19.04
CA TRP A 357 -3.66 17.41 17.68
C TRP A 357 -4.31 16.05 17.44
N GLY A 358 -5.44 16.10 16.76
CA GLY A 358 -6.16 14.91 16.29
C GLY A 358 -6.91 15.20 15.01
N SER A 359 -7.37 14.14 14.34
CA SER A 359 -8.02 14.20 13.03
C SER A 359 -8.92 12.98 12.83
N THR A 360 -9.81 13.06 11.86
CA THR A 360 -10.58 11.90 11.37
C THR A 360 -9.94 11.25 10.14
N MET A 361 -8.84 11.78 9.65
CA MET A 361 -8.18 11.32 8.42
C MET A 361 -7.12 10.25 8.72
N PHE A 362 -6.96 9.31 7.80
CA PHE A 362 -5.94 8.28 7.77
C PHE A 362 -5.73 7.84 6.32
N PRO A 363 -4.52 7.52 5.87
CA PRO A 363 -3.24 7.46 6.61
C PRO A 363 -2.48 8.79 6.66
N TYR A 364 -3.03 9.87 6.17
CA TYR A 364 -2.40 11.21 6.16
C TYR A 364 -3.44 12.29 6.50
N GLY A 365 -2.95 13.43 6.94
CA GLY A 365 -3.81 14.57 7.23
C GLY A 365 -3.14 15.65 8.03
N TYR A 366 -3.97 16.54 8.57
CA TYR A 366 -3.58 17.61 9.46
C TYR A 366 -4.31 17.49 10.79
N GLY A 367 -3.55 17.44 11.86
CA GLY A 367 -4.09 17.45 13.21
C GLY A 367 -4.65 18.82 13.56
N GLU A 368 -5.88 18.85 14.06
CA GLU A 368 -6.52 20.06 14.58
C GLU A 368 -6.43 20.07 16.10
N GLN A 369 -6.27 21.28 16.67
CA GLN A 369 -6.28 21.48 18.12
C GLN A 369 -7.60 20.95 18.71
N ASN A 370 -7.50 20.01 19.65
CA ASN A 370 -8.64 19.26 20.21
C ASN A 370 -9.50 18.50 19.17
N GLY A 371 -8.94 18.19 18.01
CA GLY A 371 -9.58 17.39 16.96
C GLY A 371 -9.99 15.98 17.42
N ALA A 372 -10.65 15.24 16.58
CA ALA A 372 -11.03 13.85 16.84
C ALA A 372 -9.81 12.94 17.04
N ASN A 373 -10.01 11.72 17.56
CA ASN A 373 -8.94 10.73 17.59
C ASN A 373 -8.67 10.21 16.17
N ILE A 374 -7.40 10.01 15.82
CA ILE A 374 -7.01 9.36 14.59
C ILE A 374 -7.20 7.86 14.79
N VAL A 375 -8.02 7.23 13.95
CA VAL A 375 -8.24 5.78 13.93
C VAL A 375 -7.22 5.17 12.98
N VAL A 376 -6.37 4.29 13.49
CA VAL A 376 -5.27 3.68 12.74
C VAL A 376 -5.73 2.33 12.18
N ALA A 377 -5.67 2.16 10.86
CA ALA A 377 -5.99 0.88 10.22
C ALA A 377 -5.07 -0.26 10.69
N GLU A 378 -5.51 -1.50 10.51
CA GLU A 378 -4.69 -2.70 10.79
C GLU A 378 -3.38 -2.64 10.00
N GLY A 379 -2.26 -2.94 10.68
CA GLY A 379 -0.93 -2.96 10.08
C GLY A 379 0.18 -2.44 10.98
N SER A 380 1.39 -2.44 10.44
CA SER A 380 2.60 -1.90 11.05
C SER A 380 2.93 -0.55 10.39
N TRP A 381 3.05 0.50 11.19
CA TRP A 381 3.15 1.86 10.68
C TRP A 381 4.31 2.63 11.30
N THR A 382 5.01 3.39 10.46
CA THR A 382 5.89 4.48 10.91
C THR A 382 5.12 5.79 10.77
N ILE A 383 4.83 6.43 11.89
CA ILE A 383 4.16 7.74 11.95
C ILE A 383 5.21 8.82 11.83
N ILE A 384 4.98 9.79 10.97
CA ILE A 384 5.75 11.05 10.89
C ILE A 384 4.78 12.18 11.19
N PHE A 385 5.17 13.07 12.09
CA PHE A 385 4.38 14.24 12.50
C PHE A 385 5.24 15.49 12.42
N ASN A 386 4.73 16.54 11.78
CA ASN A 386 5.33 17.87 11.74
C ASN A 386 4.59 18.81 12.70
N ASP A 387 5.28 19.32 13.70
CA ASP A 387 4.67 20.16 14.73
C ASP A 387 4.49 21.64 14.32
N ILE A 388 5.02 22.05 13.16
CA ILE A 388 4.85 23.42 12.64
C ILE A 388 3.42 23.63 12.15
N ASP A 389 2.90 22.69 11.34
CA ASP A 389 1.59 22.80 10.70
C ASP A 389 0.59 21.71 11.13
N GLY A 390 1.04 20.75 11.93
CA GLY A 390 0.23 19.62 12.40
C GLY A 390 0.03 18.53 11.36
N SER A 391 0.74 18.55 10.24
CA SER A 391 0.65 17.51 9.23
C SER A 391 1.23 16.18 9.72
N TYR A 392 0.67 15.06 9.25
CA TYR A 392 1.13 13.73 9.60
C TYR A 392 0.94 12.73 8.47
N GLU A 393 1.81 11.72 8.47
CA GLU A 393 1.81 10.61 7.52
C GLU A 393 2.03 9.29 8.28
N PHE A 394 1.22 8.28 7.96
CA PHE A 394 1.42 6.89 8.39
C PHE A 394 1.99 6.10 7.21
N ILE A 395 3.24 5.71 7.31
CA ILE A 395 3.95 4.96 6.28
C ILE A 395 3.90 3.48 6.66
N ALA A 396 3.36 2.64 5.78
CA ALA A 396 3.33 1.21 6.01
C ALA A 396 4.76 0.63 6.07
N ASN A 397 5.03 -0.18 7.10
CA ASN A 397 6.27 -0.92 7.20
C ASN A 397 6.13 -2.23 6.41
N GLU A 398 7.10 -2.53 5.53
CA GLU A 398 7.16 -3.76 4.73
C GLU A 398 7.50 -4.99 5.59
#